data_01693cd24b450c5d477723dfde6771d1
#
_entry.id   01693cd24b450c5d477723dfde6771d1
#
_cell.length_a   1.000
_cell.length_b   1.000
_cell.length_c   1.000
_cell.angle_alpha   90.00
_cell.angle_beta   90.00
_cell.angle_gamma   90.00
#
_symmetry.space_group_name_H-M   'P 1'
#
loop_
_entity.id
_entity.type
_entity.pdbx_description
1 polymer ?
#
loop_
_entity_poly.entity_id
_entity_poly.type
_entity_poly.pdbx_seq_one_letter_code
_entity_poly.pdbx_strand_id
1 'polypeptide(L)'
;DQVTLNILIISLLKEKESVAYEILQKYHVDVEEVIYLLQEKSAFETPLDQIPTLVNINKKVKTKKYKIIGRENEIDQVCTILSKKEKNNVLIIGEAGVGKSALVEKLAMMINQGKVVDSLKNKIIYELSLSSLVAGTKYRGEFEEKFKKIIDKVKDLDNVIIFIDEIHNVIGAGGAEGAIDASNILKPYLARKDMTVVGATTIDEYYKHFEKDHAMNRRFSIVTLKENTKEETLEILKGIKGYYESYHQIKIDNVLLKELIELVDCHIKNRTYPDKAIDILDLSCVKAKFYHEKELTKNRIVETIEKYLNITIHHQMDYQKLEKQLNKDILGQEKGIHQMMNCNI
;
A
#
# COMPACT_ATOMS: atom_id res chain seq x y z
N ASP A 1 23.69 2.49 24.41
CA ASP A 1 23.96 3.15 23.13
C ASP A 1 24.99 2.32 22.36
N GLN A 2 24.53 1.59 21.33
CA GLN A 2 25.45 0.88 20.45
C GLN A 2 26.01 1.87 19.42
N VAL A 3 27.32 2.07 19.46
CA VAL A 3 28.03 2.87 18.44
C VAL A 3 28.06 2.08 17.15
N THR A 4 27.31 2.54 16.15
CA THR A 4 27.31 1.91 14.81
C THR A 4 28.56 2.35 14.03
N LEU A 5 28.94 1.55 13.00
CA LEU A 5 30.07 1.89 12.13
C LEU A 5 29.89 3.27 11.48
N ASN A 6 28.65 3.62 11.10
CA ASN A 6 28.34 4.93 10.51
C ASN A 6 28.59 6.08 11.49
N ILE A 7 28.23 5.92 12.77
CA ILE A 7 28.51 6.93 13.81
C ILE A 7 30.01 7.15 13.98
N LEU A 8 30.80 6.05 13.97
CA LEU A 8 32.26 6.14 14.03
C LEU A 8 32.84 6.87 12.81
N ILE A 9 32.39 6.52 11.60
CA ILE A 9 32.84 7.19 10.37
C ILE A 9 32.45 8.66 10.38
N ILE A 10 31.23 9.01 10.76
CA ILE A 10 30.78 10.41 10.86
C ILE A 10 31.64 11.19 11.88
N SER A 11 31.95 10.58 13.03
CA SER A 11 32.79 11.20 14.05
C SER A 11 34.20 11.47 13.53
N LEU A 12 34.80 10.50 12.81
CA LEU A 12 36.11 10.64 12.16
C LEU A 12 36.10 11.73 11.07
N LEU A 13 35.03 11.83 10.29
CA LEU A 13 34.88 12.81 9.19
C LEU A 13 34.60 14.24 9.72
N LYS A 14 34.02 14.38 10.90
CA LYS A 14 33.84 15.67 11.56
C LYS A 14 35.14 16.24 12.14
N GLU A 15 36.09 15.39 12.40
CA GLU A 15 37.44 15.77 12.86
C GLU A 15 38.30 16.19 11.66
N LYS A 16 38.41 17.50 11.43
CA LYS A 16 39.10 18.05 10.23
C LYS A 16 40.59 17.70 10.16
N GLU A 17 41.17 17.32 11.27
CA GLU A 17 42.59 16.89 11.39
C GLU A 17 42.72 15.35 11.22
N SER A 18 41.63 14.64 10.96
CA SER A 18 41.67 13.18 10.75
C SER A 18 42.24 12.83 9.37
N VAL A 19 43.04 11.76 9.32
CA VAL A 19 43.58 11.21 8.09
C VAL A 19 42.47 10.86 7.08
N ALA A 20 41.27 10.46 7.57
CA ALA A 20 40.11 10.17 6.73
C ALA A 20 39.60 11.43 6.03
N TYR A 21 39.54 12.57 6.73
CA TYR A 21 39.16 13.86 6.16
C TYR A 21 40.15 14.33 5.11
N GLU A 22 41.47 14.27 5.39
CA GLU A 22 42.50 14.63 4.43
C GLU A 22 42.49 13.78 3.16
N ILE A 23 42.30 12.46 3.28
CA ILE A 23 42.21 11.55 2.14
C ILE A 23 41.04 11.95 1.23
N LEU A 24 39.84 12.16 1.79
CA LEU A 24 38.67 12.52 0.99
C LEU A 24 38.85 13.89 0.30
N GLN A 25 39.44 14.88 0.97
CA GLN A 25 39.78 16.17 0.38
C GLN A 25 40.77 16.03 -0.79
N LYS A 26 41.80 15.20 -0.62
CA LYS A 26 42.78 14.93 -1.67
C LYS A 26 42.18 14.36 -2.94
N TYR A 27 41.07 13.58 -2.82
CA TYR A 27 40.35 13.03 -3.94
C TYR A 27 39.15 13.91 -4.38
N HIS A 28 39.08 15.17 -3.92
CA HIS A 28 38.01 16.12 -4.26
C HIS A 28 36.60 15.62 -3.92
N VAL A 29 36.47 14.80 -2.88
CA VAL A 29 35.16 14.32 -2.37
C VAL A 29 34.63 15.35 -1.39
N ASP A 30 33.37 15.78 -1.59
CA ASP A 30 32.68 16.64 -0.63
C ASP A 30 32.37 15.87 0.67
N VAL A 31 33.14 16.20 1.71
CA VAL A 31 33.03 15.52 3.02
C VAL A 31 31.69 15.83 3.69
N GLU A 32 31.13 17.01 3.49
CA GLU A 32 29.82 17.38 4.06
C GLU A 32 28.70 16.57 3.38
N GLU A 33 28.78 16.36 2.08
CA GLU A 33 27.86 15.50 1.35
C GLU A 33 27.97 14.04 1.83
N VAL A 34 29.17 13.52 2.04
CA VAL A 34 29.39 12.17 2.58
C VAL A 34 28.83 12.04 4.00
N ILE A 35 29.07 13.01 4.88
CA ILE A 35 28.50 13.06 6.24
C ILE A 35 26.97 13.06 6.16
N TYR A 36 26.39 13.89 5.29
CA TYR A 36 24.95 13.96 5.08
C TYR A 36 24.37 12.61 4.62
N LEU A 37 24.99 11.97 3.63
CA LEU A 37 24.56 10.65 3.13
C LEU A 37 24.69 9.55 4.20
N LEU A 38 25.73 9.59 5.00
CA LEU A 38 25.93 8.65 6.13
C LEU A 38 24.91 8.88 7.24
N GLN A 39 24.61 10.14 7.55
CA GLN A 39 23.55 10.50 8.52
C GLN A 39 22.17 10.07 8.03
N GLU A 40 21.88 10.29 6.76
CA GLU A 40 20.61 9.84 6.15
C GLU A 40 20.47 8.31 6.14
N LYS A 41 21.57 7.58 5.87
CA LYS A 41 21.59 6.12 5.98
C LYS A 41 21.39 5.63 7.42
N SER A 42 22.05 6.24 8.39
CA SER A 42 21.97 5.82 9.80
C SER A 42 20.64 6.18 10.47
N ALA A 43 19.96 7.23 10.00
CA ALA A 43 18.69 7.69 10.59
C ALA A 43 17.57 6.65 10.55
N PHE A 44 17.61 5.71 9.59
CA PHE A 44 16.58 4.69 9.40
C PHE A 44 17.12 3.25 9.54
N GLU A 45 18.25 3.06 10.25
CA GLU A 45 18.78 1.74 10.55
C GLU A 45 18.59 1.38 12.03
N THR A 46 18.06 0.19 12.27
CA THR A 46 17.92 -0.36 13.62
C THR A 46 18.36 -1.83 13.64
N PRO A 47 18.61 -2.41 14.83
CA PRO A 47 18.85 -3.86 14.95
C PRO A 47 17.70 -4.73 14.41
N LEU A 48 16.51 -4.15 14.22
CA LEU A 48 15.35 -4.83 13.66
C LEU A 48 15.51 -5.19 12.18
N ASP A 49 16.38 -4.49 11.44
CA ASP A 49 16.65 -4.78 10.03
C ASP A 49 17.24 -6.18 9.78
N GLN A 50 17.77 -6.80 10.84
CA GLN A 50 18.32 -8.17 10.79
C GLN A 50 17.25 -9.25 10.98
N ILE A 51 15.99 -8.85 11.28
CA ILE A 51 14.89 -9.78 11.51
C ILE A 51 14.14 -10.01 10.19
N PRO A 52 14.19 -11.22 9.59
CA PRO A 52 13.62 -11.46 8.24
C PRO A 52 12.11 -11.23 8.13
N THR A 53 11.39 -11.29 9.25
CA THR A 53 9.93 -11.09 9.31
C THR A 53 9.54 -9.62 9.44
N LEU A 54 10.51 -8.70 9.56
CA LEU A 54 10.31 -7.27 9.60
C LEU A 54 10.86 -6.61 8.35
N VAL A 55 10.01 -5.89 7.63
CA VAL A 55 10.39 -5.13 6.44
C VAL A 55 10.39 -3.64 6.76
N ASN A 56 11.54 -2.99 6.64
CA ASN A 56 11.68 -1.55 6.84
C ASN A 56 11.03 -0.80 5.67
N ILE A 57 9.85 -0.21 5.90
CA ILE A 57 9.09 0.51 4.87
C ILE A 57 9.83 1.80 4.46
N ASN A 58 10.49 2.50 5.39
CA ASN A 58 11.24 3.72 5.07
C ASN A 58 12.36 3.44 4.05
N LYS A 59 13.04 2.30 4.17
CA LYS A 59 14.03 1.85 3.16
C LYS A 59 13.36 1.41 1.86
N LYS A 60 12.28 0.62 1.95
CA LYS A 60 11.53 0.12 0.79
C LYS A 60 11.05 1.27 -0.11
N VAL A 61 10.51 2.34 0.47
CA VAL A 61 9.97 3.46 -0.32
C VAL A 61 11.05 4.34 -0.94
N LYS A 62 12.30 4.35 -0.43
CA LYS A 62 13.42 5.06 -1.06
C LYS A 62 13.75 4.52 -2.47
N THR A 63 13.47 3.25 -2.71
CA THR A 63 13.70 2.61 -4.02
C THR A 63 12.53 2.77 -4.99
N LYS A 64 11.38 3.26 -4.53
CA LYS A 64 10.20 3.46 -5.39
C LYS A 64 10.40 4.64 -6.34
N LYS A 65 10.17 4.40 -7.63
CA LYS A 65 10.32 5.38 -8.71
C LYS A 65 9.06 6.24 -8.95
N TYR A 66 7.99 6.03 -8.18
CA TYR A 66 6.74 6.78 -8.31
C TYR A 66 6.27 7.32 -6.97
N LYS A 67 5.52 8.43 -7.02
CA LYS A 67 4.87 9.02 -5.84
C LYS A 67 3.52 8.41 -5.61
N ILE A 68 3.12 8.29 -4.35
CA ILE A 68 1.75 7.91 -3.98
C ILE A 68 0.91 9.18 -3.98
N ILE A 69 -0.17 9.17 -4.74
CA ILE A 69 -1.01 10.33 -5.05
C ILE A 69 -2.34 10.22 -4.31
N GLY A 70 -2.89 11.36 -3.91
CA GLY A 70 -4.17 11.44 -3.19
C GLY A 70 -4.05 11.05 -1.72
N ARG A 71 -5.18 10.98 -1.03
CA ARG A 71 -5.28 10.59 0.39
C ARG A 71 -4.69 11.61 1.37
N GLU A 72 -4.71 12.90 1.01
CA GLU A 72 -4.18 13.97 1.86
C GLU A 72 -4.91 14.04 3.20
N ASN A 73 -6.24 13.95 3.19
CA ASN A 73 -7.06 14.01 4.41
C ASN A 73 -6.82 12.81 5.33
N GLU A 74 -6.76 11.61 4.74
CA GLU A 74 -6.54 10.38 5.51
C GLU A 74 -5.12 10.33 6.09
N ILE A 75 -4.10 10.79 5.35
CA ILE A 75 -2.74 10.85 5.87
C ILE A 75 -2.61 11.86 7.00
N ASP A 76 -3.28 13.01 6.91
CA ASP A 76 -3.32 14.01 7.99
C ASP A 76 -3.98 13.45 9.25
N GLN A 77 -5.08 12.68 9.10
CA GLN A 77 -5.70 11.98 10.21
C GLN A 77 -4.74 10.96 10.85
N VAL A 78 -4.04 10.16 10.04
CA VAL A 78 -3.05 9.19 10.53
C VAL A 78 -1.94 9.91 11.30
N CYS A 79 -1.35 10.97 10.75
CA CYS A 79 -0.32 11.77 11.39
C CYS A 79 -0.82 12.38 12.72
N THR A 80 -2.04 12.90 12.73
CA THR A 80 -2.67 13.47 13.93
C THR A 80 -2.84 12.40 15.02
N ILE A 81 -3.33 11.21 14.67
CA ILE A 81 -3.52 10.12 15.63
C ILE A 81 -2.19 9.64 16.18
N LEU A 82 -1.20 9.37 15.33
CA LEU A 82 0.12 8.90 15.73
C LEU A 82 0.86 9.89 16.64
N SER A 83 0.53 11.18 16.56
CA SER A 83 1.12 12.24 17.39
C SER A 83 0.42 12.43 18.73
N LYS A 84 -0.68 11.73 19.01
CA LYS A 84 -1.38 11.81 20.30
C LYS A 84 -0.52 11.22 21.41
N LYS A 85 -0.63 11.80 22.61
CA LYS A 85 -0.03 11.23 23.82
C LYS A 85 -0.71 9.92 24.24
N GLU A 86 -2.01 9.80 23.96
CA GLU A 86 -2.83 8.64 24.28
C GLU A 86 -3.60 8.17 23.04
N LYS A 87 -3.86 6.85 22.95
CA LYS A 87 -4.54 6.23 21.81
C LYS A 87 -3.89 6.61 20.47
N ASN A 88 -2.58 6.46 20.41
CA ASN A 88 -1.76 6.76 19.25
C ASN A 88 -1.66 5.59 18.25
N ASN A 89 -2.39 4.50 18.46
CA ASN A 89 -2.47 3.44 17.47
C ASN A 89 -3.56 3.73 16.44
N VAL A 90 -3.29 3.39 15.19
CA VAL A 90 -4.19 3.61 14.05
C VAL A 90 -4.71 2.27 13.53
N LEU A 91 -6.01 2.19 13.28
CA LEU A 91 -6.61 1.12 12.52
C LEU A 91 -7.17 1.68 11.22
N ILE A 92 -6.57 1.29 10.10
CA ILE A 92 -6.99 1.66 8.76
C ILE A 92 -8.01 0.62 8.28
N ILE A 93 -9.23 1.07 8.03
CA ILE A 93 -10.34 0.21 7.58
C ILE A 93 -10.74 0.60 6.16
N GLY A 94 -10.97 -0.37 5.29
CA GLY A 94 -11.45 -0.13 3.94
C GLY A 94 -11.48 -1.42 3.13
N GLU A 95 -12.19 -1.42 2.01
CA GLU A 95 -12.29 -2.55 1.11
C GLU A 95 -10.91 -3.01 0.60
N ALA A 96 -10.84 -4.23 0.09
CA ALA A 96 -9.64 -4.72 -0.57
C ALA A 96 -9.33 -3.84 -1.81
N GLY A 97 -8.06 -3.49 -2.02
CA GLY A 97 -7.65 -2.71 -3.19
C GLY A 97 -7.80 -1.18 -3.09
N VAL A 98 -8.34 -0.62 -1.98
CA VAL A 98 -8.49 0.85 -1.83
C VAL A 98 -7.19 1.59 -1.50
N GLY A 99 -6.08 0.87 -1.27
CA GLY A 99 -4.76 1.47 -1.04
C GLY A 99 -4.36 1.62 0.42
N LYS A 100 -4.81 0.76 1.34
CA LYS A 100 -4.43 0.80 2.77
C LYS A 100 -2.92 0.75 2.98
N SER A 101 -2.24 -0.22 2.39
CA SER A 101 -0.78 -0.37 2.49
C SER A 101 -0.05 0.79 1.79
N ALA A 102 -0.60 1.33 0.68
CA ALA A 102 -0.07 2.51 0.02
C ALA A 102 -0.12 3.77 0.91
N LEU A 103 -1.15 3.93 1.74
CA LEU A 103 -1.23 5.04 2.71
C LEU A 103 -0.07 4.99 3.72
N VAL A 104 0.28 3.80 4.21
CA VAL A 104 1.42 3.61 5.14
C VAL A 104 2.75 3.88 4.44
N GLU A 105 2.89 3.47 3.17
CA GLU A 105 4.06 3.81 2.37
C GLU A 105 4.17 5.32 2.11
N LYS A 106 3.04 6.02 1.89
CA LYS A 106 3.00 7.49 1.79
C LYS A 106 3.49 8.14 3.08
N LEU A 107 3.03 7.64 4.23
CA LEU A 107 3.52 8.10 5.53
C LEU A 107 5.04 7.95 5.65
N ALA A 108 5.58 6.79 5.28
CA ALA A 108 7.03 6.55 5.31
C ALA A 108 7.80 7.49 4.37
N MET A 109 7.25 7.77 3.17
CA MET A 109 7.83 8.77 2.24
C MET A 109 7.84 10.17 2.86
N MET A 110 6.76 10.58 3.51
CA MET A 110 6.68 11.90 4.16
C MET A 110 7.63 12.01 5.35
N ILE A 111 7.78 10.95 6.14
CA ILE A 111 8.78 10.88 7.23
C ILE A 111 10.19 11.04 6.65
N ASN A 112 10.53 10.29 5.59
CA ASN A 112 11.85 10.38 4.94
C ASN A 112 12.14 11.78 4.38
N GLN A 113 11.10 12.52 3.97
CA GLN A 113 11.22 13.89 3.44
C GLN A 113 11.14 14.96 4.54
N GLY A 114 10.96 14.57 5.80
CA GLY A 114 10.75 15.52 6.90
C GLY A 114 9.43 16.30 6.82
N LYS A 115 8.49 15.87 5.96
CA LYS A 115 7.18 16.52 5.74
C LYS A 115 6.10 16.03 6.71
N VAL A 116 6.47 15.84 7.94
CA VAL A 116 5.60 15.41 9.03
C VAL A 116 5.82 16.29 10.25
N VAL A 117 4.94 16.22 11.23
CA VAL A 117 5.10 16.91 12.52
C VAL A 117 6.34 16.40 13.25
N ASP A 118 6.93 17.21 14.11
CA ASP A 118 8.22 16.92 14.76
C ASP A 118 8.25 15.57 15.51
N SER A 119 7.13 15.18 16.11
CA SER A 119 7.00 13.89 16.81
C SER A 119 7.16 12.66 15.91
N LEU A 120 7.01 12.82 14.60
CA LEU A 120 7.10 11.75 13.61
C LEU A 120 8.38 11.78 12.76
N LYS A 121 9.17 12.86 12.78
CA LYS A 121 10.32 13.05 11.89
C LYS A 121 11.37 11.93 11.93
N ASN A 122 11.55 11.29 13.08
CA ASN A 122 12.56 10.24 13.28
C ASN A 122 11.93 8.84 13.43
N LYS A 123 10.66 8.69 13.10
CA LYS A 123 9.99 7.40 13.19
C LYS A 123 10.37 6.49 12.02
N ILE A 124 10.49 5.20 12.34
CA ILE A 124 10.75 4.15 11.36
C ILE A 124 9.57 3.19 11.37
N ILE A 125 9.01 2.93 10.20
CA ILE A 125 7.88 2.01 10.05
C ILE A 125 8.39 0.66 9.61
N TYR A 126 8.10 -0.37 10.42
CA TYR A 126 8.37 -1.76 10.09
C TYR A 126 7.07 -2.51 9.81
N GLU A 127 6.96 -3.10 8.63
CA GLU A 127 5.90 -4.03 8.30
C GLU A 127 6.21 -5.40 8.92
N LEU A 128 5.32 -5.92 9.75
CA LEU A 128 5.41 -7.26 10.31
C LEU A 128 4.70 -8.25 9.39
N SER A 129 5.48 -9.09 8.71
CA SER A 129 4.96 -10.15 7.84
C SER A 129 4.48 -11.34 8.67
N LEU A 130 3.17 -11.41 8.89
CA LEU A 130 2.54 -12.53 9.61
C LEU A 130 2.70 -13.85 8.87
N SER A 131 2.59 -13.84 7.54
CA SER A 131 2.79 -15.02 6.70
C SER A 131 4.19 -15.62 6.85
N SER A 132 5.21 -14.76 6.87
CA SER A 132 6.61 -15.18 7.09
C SER A 132 6.83 -15.74 8.51
N LEU A 133 6.11 -15.22 9.49
CA LEU A 133 6.16 -15.70 10.87
C LEU A 133 5.55 -17.10 10.98
N VAL A 134 4.38 -17.30 10.38
CA VAL A 134 3.67 -18.60 10.36
C VAL A 134 4.44 -19.64 9.56
N ALA A 135 4.95 -19.30 8.39
CA ALA A 135 5.71 -20.24 7.54
C ALA A 135 6.98 -20.80 8.22
N GLY A 136 7.52 -20.06 9.20
CA GLY A 136 8.69 -20.49 9.98
C GLY A 136 8.36 -21.26 11.28
N THR A 137 7.10 -21.67 11.50
CA THR A 137 6.65 -22.33 12.75
C THR A 137 5.81 -23.56 12.47
N LYS A 138 6.05 -24.65 13.20
CA LYS A 138 5.26 -25.89 13.09
C LYS A 138 4.13 -25.93 14.12
N TYR A 139 4.30 -25.26 15.24
CA TYR A 139 3.37 -25.28 16.36
C TYR A 139 2.99 -23.87 16.81
N ARG A 140 1.78 -23.70 17.33
CA ARG A 140 1.26 -22.44 17.87
C ARG A 140 2.22 -21.78 18.87
N GLY A 141 2.80 -22.54 19.78
CA GLY A 141 3.74 -22.03 20.79
C GLY A 141 5.01 -21.41 20.21
N GLU A 142 5.52 -21.98 19.09
CA GLU A 142 6.69 -21.41 18.41
C GLU A 142 6.38 -20.04 17.76
N PHE A 143 5.16 -19.90 17.22
CA PHE A 143 4.70 -18.62 16.70
C PHE A 143 4.60 -17.57 17.82
N GLU A 144 3.90 -17.93 18.91
CA GLU A 144 3.72 -17.04 20.06
C GLU A 144 5.07 -16.59 20.64
N GLU A 145 6.03 -17.51 20.77
CA GLU A 145 7.37 -17.21 21.25
C GLU A 145 8.15 -16.28 20.31
N LYS A 146 8.13 -16.56 19.00
CA LYS A 146 8.79 -15.71 17.99
C LYS A 146 8.15 -14.32 17.93
N PHE A 147 6.81 -14.27 17.93
CA PHE A 147 6.08 -13.01 17.93
C PHE A 147 6.41 -12.18 19.15
N LYS A 148 6.40 -12.79 20.35
CA LYS A 148 6.78 -12.12 21.60
C LYS A 148 8.21 -11.60 21.57
N LYS A 149 9.18 -12.37 21.07
CA LYS A 149 10.58 -11.94 20.92
C LYS A 149 10.73 -10.72 20.04
N ILE A 150 9.92 -10.62 18.97
CA ILE A 150 9.91 -9.43 18.09
C ILE A 150 9.36 -8.22 18.86
N ILE A 151 8.20 -8.38 19.49
CA ILE A 151 7.57 -7.30 20.25
C ILE A 151 8.47 -6.82 21.40
N ASP A 152 9.14 -7.72 22.09
CA ASP A 152 10.09 -7.37 23.16
C ASP A 152 11.28 -6.53 22.64
N LYS A 153 11.75 -6.79 21.41
CA LYS A 153 12.78 -5.95 20.79
C LYS A 153 12.28 -4.58 20.32
N VAL A 154 11.01 -4.53 19.89
CA VAL A 154 10.38 -3.29 19.42
C VAL A 154 10.08 -2.33 20.57
N LYS A 155 9.61 -2.83 21.73
CA LYS A 155 9.25 -1.99 22.88
C LYS A 155 10.40 -1.16 23.42
N ASP A 156 11.65 -1.61 23.22
CA ASP A 156 12.85 -0.93 23.67
C ASP A 156 13.29 0.20 22.70
N LEU A 157 12.50 0.44 21.62
CA LEU A 157 12.79 1.41 20.57
C LEU A 157 11.65 2.43 20.44
N ASP A 158 11.81 3.59 21.01
CA ASP A 158 10.78 4.66 21.02
C ASP A 158 10.45 5.23 19.64
N ASN A 159 11.35 5.04 18.66
CA ASN A 159 11.20 5.60 17.32
C ASN A 159 10.59 4.64 16.30
N VAL A 160 10.09 3.47 16.72
CA VAL A 160 9.53 2.45 15.83
C VAL A 160 8.01 2.48 15.82
N ILE A 161 7.45 2.35 14.62
CA ILE A 161 6.02 2.10 14.37
C ILE A 161 5.91 0.73 13.69
N ILE A 162 5.10 -0.17 14.24
CA ILE A 162 4.83 -1.47 13.61
C ILE A 162 3.58 -1.36 12.74
N PHE A 163 3.73 -1.69 11.47
CA PHE A 163 2.61 -1.86 10.55
C PHE A 163 2.26 -3.35 10.45
N ILE A 164 0.98 -3.66 10.63
CA ILE A 164 0.44 -5.02 10.49
C ILE A 164 -0.68 -4.97 9.47
N ASP A 165 -0.39 -5.47 8.27
CA ASP A 165 -1.45 -5.66 7.28
C ASP A 165 -2.30 -6.88 7.65
N GLU A 166 -3.59 -6.83 7.31
CA GLU A 166 -4.56 -7.85 7.70
C GLU A 166 -4.51 -8.19 9.20
N ILE A 167 -4.45 -7.15 10.06
CA ILE A 167 -4.30 -7.29 11.53
C ILE A 167 -5.38 -8.19 12.17
N HIS A 168 -6.51 -8.42 11.51
CA HIS A 168 -7.54 -9.34 11.94
C HIS A 168 -7.01 -10.79 12.09
N ASN A 169 -5.99 -11.17 11.31
CA ASN A 169 -5.34 -12.48 11.43
C ASN A 169 -4.61 -12.67 12.77
N VAL A 170 -4.26 -11.56 13.44
CA VAL A 170 -3.66 -11.59 14.79
C VAL A 170 -4.72 -11.65 15.87
N ILE A 171 -5.91 -11.09 15.64
CA ILE A 171 -6.91 -10.80 16.66
C ILE A 171 -8.05 -11.82 16.68
N GLY A 172 -8.39 -12.39 15.53
CA GLY A 172 -9.64 -13.13 15.34
C GLY A 172 -9.51 -14.64 15.24
N ALA A 173 -8.31 -15.16 15.22
CA ALA A 173 -8.08 -16.56 14.92
C ALA A 173 -8.39 -17.55 16.08
N GLY A 174 -8.87 -17.08 17.24
CA GLY A 174 -9.09 -17.89 18.45
C GLY A 174 -10.30 -18.83 18.44
N GLY A 175 -11.11 -18.86 17.38
CA GLY A 175 -12.36 -19.64 17.36
C GLY A 175 -12.32 -20.98 16.63
N ALA A 176 -11.30 -21.29 15.84
CA ALA A 176 -11.12 -22.56 15.16
C ALA A 176 -9.94 -23.32 15.79
N GLU A 177 -10.06 -24.63 15.93
CA GLU A 177 -8.94 -25.48 16.38
C GLU A 177 -7.75 -25.28 15.45
N GLY A 178 -6.64 -24.70 15.99
CA GLY A 178 -5.43 -24.37 15.23
C GLY A 178 -5.26 -22.91 14.86
N ALA A 179 -6.21 -22.05 15.11
CA ALA A 179 -6.10 -20.61 14.82
C ALA A 179 -5.19 -19.87 15.82
N ILE A 180 -4.36 -18.97 15.31
CA ILE A 180 -3.33 -18.27 16.09
C ILE A 180 -3.97 -17.02 16.72
N ASP A 181 -4.11 -16.99 18.05
CA ASP A 181 -4.56 -15.79 18.77
C ASP A 181 -3.34 -15.07 19.41
N ALA A 182 -2.75 -14.18 18.65
CA ALA A 182 -1.66 -13.33 19.14
C ALA A 182 -2.17 -12.03 19.80
N SER A 183 -3.49 -11.82 19.85
CA SER A 183 -4.08 -10.65 20.49
C SER A 183 -3.71 -10.56 21.97
N ASN A 184 -3.67 -11.70 22.66
CA ASN A 184 -3.30 -11.77 24.08
C ASN A 184 -1.83 -11.35 24.33
N ILE A 185 -0.97 -11.50 23.33
CA ILE A 185 0.42 -11.02 23.40
C ILE A 185 0.47 -9.51 23.18
N LEU A 186 -0.27 -8.97 22.19
CA LEU A 186 -0.26 -7.53 21.88
C LEU A 186 -0.96 -6.67 22.94
N LYS A 187 -2.06 -7.14 23.51
CA LYS A 187 -2.89 -6.38 24.46
C LYS A 187 -2.09 -5.72 25.60
N PRO A 188 -1.17 -6.42 26.30
CA PRO A 188 -0.37 -5.82 27.39
C PRO A 188 0.52 -4.66 26.89
N TYR A 189 1.20 -4.81 25.76
CA TYR A 189 2.10 -3.78 25.20
C TYR A 189 1.34 -2.54 24.73
N LEU A 190 0.22 -2.72 24.06
CA LEU A 190 -0.68 -1.62 23.67
C LEU A 190 -1.28 -0.92 24.90
N ALA A 191 -1.51 -1.65 26.01
CA ALA A 191 -2.04 -1.08 27.23
C ALA A 191 -1.02 -0.19 27.94
N ARG A 192 0.26 -0.58 27.94
CA ARG A 192 1.35 0.12 28.58
C ARG A 192 1.92 1.23 27.72
N LYS A 193 1.50 1.32 26.45
CA LYS A 193 2.05 2.26 25.44
C LYS A 193 3.54 2.00 25.11
N ASP A 194 3.95 0.76 25.27
CA ASP A 194 5.32 0.32 25.02
C ASP A 194 5.62 0.26 23.51
N MET A 195 4.59 0.40 22.65
CA MET A 195 4.75 0.38 21.20
C MET A 195 3.62 1.14 20.51
N THR A 196 3.89 1.59 19.28
CA THR A 196 2.91 2.21 18.38
C THR A 196 2.61 1.28 17.21
N VAL A 197 1.33 1.03 16.95
CA VAL A 197 0.87 0.11 15.91
C VAL A 197 -0.03 0.83 14.91
N VAL A 198 0.21 0.58 13.64
CA VAL A 198 -0.73 0.86 12.54
C VAL A 198 -1.23 -0.49 12.04
N GLY A 199 -2.50 -0.76 12.16
CA GLY A 199 -3.14 -1.95 11.62
C GLY A 199 -3.95 -1.61 10.37
N ALA A 200 -4.05 -2.56 9.44
CA ALA A 200 -4.96 -2.46 8.30
C ALA A 200 -5.88 -3.68 8.26
N THR A 201 -7.15 -3.47 7.90
CA THR A 201 -8.14 -4.56 7.77
C THR A 201 -9.27 -4.15 6.81
N THR A 202 -10.11 -5.10 6.43
CA THR A 202 -11.34 -4.82 5.68
C THR A 202 -12.48 -4.44 6.63
N ILE A 203 -13.55 -3.86 6.07
CA ILE A 203 -14.74 -3.49 6.83
C ILE A 203 -15.40 -4.72 7.47
N ASP A 204 -15.54 -5.79 6.70
CA ASP A 204 -16.15 -7.04 7.18
C ASP A 204 -15.36 -7.69 8.31
N GLU A 205 -14.02 -7.76 8.15
CA GLU A 205 -13.16 -8.36 9.17
C GLU A 205 -13.08 -7.49 10.45
N TYR A 206 -13.21 -6.16 10.32
CA TYR A 206 -13.34 -5.28 11.47
C TYR A 206 -14.57 -5.64 12.33
N TYR A 207 -15.75 -5.76 11.70
CA TYR A 207 -16.99 -6.12 12.44
C TYR A 207 -16.96 -7.53 12.98
N LYS A 208 -16.35 -8.48 12.28
CA LYS A 208 -16.27 -9.88 12.75
C LYS A 208 -15.36 -10.04 13.96
N HIS A 209 -14.21 -9.39 13.96
CA HIS A 209 -13.12 -9.68 14.88
C HIS A 209 -12.76 -8.53 15.80
N PHE A 210 -12.62 -7.31 15.27
CA PHE A 210 -12.08 -6.19 16.01
C PHE A 210 -13.11 -5.49 16.90
N GLU A 211 -14.31 -5.28 16.41
CA GLU A 211 -15.38 -4.59 17.13
C GLU A 211 -15.77 -5.34 18.39
N LYS A 212 -15.78 -6.68 18.35
CA LYS A 212 -16.10 -7.56 19.46
C LYS A 212 -15.03 -7.58 20.55
N ASP A 213 -13.79 -7.29 20.22
CA ASP A 213 -12.70 -7.17 21.18
C ASP A 213 -12.61 -5.74 21.73
N HIS A 214 -13.44 -5.45 22.72
CA HIS A 214 -13.48 -4.12 23.36
C HIS A 214 -12.12 -3.65 23.89
N ALA A 215 -11.23 -4.58 24.29
CA ALA A 215 -9.92 -4.24 24.80
C ALA A 215 -9.00 -3.71 23.70
N MET A 216 -9.06 -4.29 22.50
CA MET A 216 -8.32 -3.82 21.33
C MET A 216 -8.95 -2.57 20.74
N ASN A 217 -10.28 -2.55 20.56
CA ASN A 217 -10.99 -1.43 19.94
C ASN A 217 -10.75 -0.10 20.69
N ARG A 218 -10.67 -0.13 22.03
CA ARG A 218 -10.39 1.07 22.82
C ARG A 218 -8.98 1.64 22.63
N ARG A 219 -8.05 0.89 22.08
CA ARG A 219 -6.64 1.26 21.92
C ARG A 219 -6.30 1.79 20.53
N PHE A 220 -7.18 1.59 19.58
CA PHE A 220 -7.02 2.07 18.21
C PHE A 220 -7.95 3.24 17.92
N SER A 221 -7.46 4.19 17.13
CA SER A 221 -8.29 5.20 16.47
C SER A 221 -8.48 4.79 15.02
N ILE A 222 -9.72 4.83 14.55
CA ILE A 222 -10.09 4.33 13.23
C ILE A 222 -9.89 5.42 12.17
N VAL A 223 -9.29 5.05 11.04
CA VAL A 223 -9.24 5.84 9.80
C VAL A 223 -9.87 4.99 8.70
N THR A 224 -10.96 5.49 8.11
CA THR A 224 -11.69 4.76 7.06
C THR A 224 -11.26 5.24 5.69
N LEU A 225 -10.77 4.32 4.86
CA LEU A 225 -10.48 4.55 3.45
C LEU A 225 -11.67 4.13 2.60
N LYS A 226 -12.26 5.09 1.91
CA LYS A 226 -13.28 4.82 0.90
C LYS A 226 -12.65 4.47 -0.44
N GLU A 227 -13.39 3.80 -1.32
CA GLU A 227 -13.00 3.62 -2.71
C GLU A 227 -12.74 4.98 -3.37
N ASN A 228 -11.72 5.07 -4.19
CA ASN A 228 -11.42 6.28 -4.95
C ASN A 228 -12.48 6.53 -6.01
N THR A 229 -12.78 7.80 -6.28
CA THR A 229 -13.61 8.18 -7.42
C THR A 229 -12.86 7.92 -8.74
N LYS A 230 -13.59 7.98 -9.86
CA LYS A 230 -12.97 7.89 -11.21
C LYS A 230 -11.94 8.99 -11.44
N GLU A 231 -12.25 10.21 -10.98
CA GLU A 231 -11.38 11.38 -11.10
C GLU A 231 -10.10 11.21 -10.29
N GLU A 232 -10.22 10.80 -9.02
CA GLU A 232 -9.06 10.50 -8.17
C GLU A 232 -8.22 9.36 -8.76
N THR A 233 -8.87 8.32 -9.27
CA THR A 233 -8.19 7.20 -9.93
C THR A 233 -7.44 7.66 -11.18
N LEU A 234 -8.02 8.57 -11.97
CA LEU A 234 -7.35 9.15 -13.13
C LEU A 234 -6.06 9.89 -12.74
N GLU A 235 -6.10 10.68 -11.66
CA GLU A 235 -4.91 11.38 -11.17
C GLU A 235 -3.85 10.39 -10.67
N ILE A 236 -4.26 9.30 -10.02
CA ILE A 236 -3.34 8.22 -9.61
C ILE A 236 -2.70 7.60 -10.86
N LEU A 237 -3.49 7.20 -11.87
CA LEU A 237 -2.96 6.60 -13.10
C LEU A 237 -2.00 7.52 -13.83
N LYS A 238 -2.31 8.82 -13.95
CA LYS A 238 -1.40 9.82 -14.52
C LYS A 238 -0.06 9.88 -13.77
N GLY A 239 -0.10 9.81 -12.45
CA GLY A 239 1.10 9.89 -11.63
C GLY A 239 1.99 8.65 -11.67
N ILE A 240 1.42 7.47 -11.88
CA ILE A 240 2.18 6.22 -11.98
C ILE A 240 2.50 5.84 -13.44
N LYS A 241 1.88 6.51 -14.41
CA LYS A 241 2.04 6.26 -15.85
C LYS A 241 3.51 6.13 -16.26
N GLY A 242 4.34 7.12 -15.91
CA GLY A 242 5.76 7.13 -16.29
C GLY A 242 6.56 5.94 -15.76
N TYR A 243 6.14 5.37 -14.61
CA TYR A 243 6.73 4.14 -14.09
C TYR A 243 6.42 2.95 -15.01
N TYR A 244 5.15 2.78 -15.43
CA TYR A 244 4.74 1.70 -16.32
C TYR A 244 5.32 1.87 -17.73
N GLU A 245 5.35 3.10 -18.27
CA GLU A 245 5.99 3.40 -19.54
C GLU A 245 7.48 3.00 -19.54
N SER A 246 8.18 3.32 -18.46
CA SER A 246 9.61 2.98 -18.33
C SER A 246 9.84 1.49 -18.16
N TYR A 247 8.97 0.78 -17.42
CA TYR A 247 9.12 -0.63 -17.14
C TYR A 247 8.78 -1.51 -18.35
N HIS A 248 7.66 -1.21 -19.01
CA HIS A 248 7.18 -1.99 -20.15
C HIS A 248 7.76 -1.52 -21.48
N GLN A 249 8.33 -0.32 -21.56
CA GLN A 249 8.78 0.33 -22.80
C GLN A 249 7.61 0.55 -23.78
N ILE A 250 6.44 0.91 -23.23
CA ILE A 250 5.19 1.16 -23.95
C ILE A 250 4.73 2.59 -23.63
N LYS A 251 4.45 3.40 -24.65
CA LYS A 251 3.91 4.75 -24.48
C LYS A 251 2.41 4.69 -24.15
N ILE A 252 1.97 5.49 -23.20
CA ILE A 252 0.57 5.54 -22.74
C ILE A 252 0.05 6.97 -22.94
N ASP A 253 -1.06 7.14 -23.65
CA ASP A 253 -1.71 8.45 -23.79
C ASP A 253 -2.60 8.74 -22.56
N ASN A 254 -2.68 10.01 -22.16
CA ASN A 254 -3.56 10.45 -21.06
C ASN A 254 -5.05 10.31 -21.40
N VAL A 255 -5.41 10.45 -22.68
CA VAL A 255 -6.80 10.23 -23.14
C VAL A 255 -7.19 8.76 -22.92
N LEU A 256 -6.26 7.85 -23.23
CA LEU A 256 -6.49 6.42 -23.07
C LEU A 256 -6.71 6.00 -21.61
N LEU A 257 -6.11 6.71 -20.64
CA LEU A 257 -6.35 6.44 -19.21
C LEU A 257 -7.80 6.70 -18.80
N LYS A 258 -8.45 7.72 -19.39
CA LYS A 258 -9.90 7.96 -19.17
C LYS A 258 -10.74 6.83 -19.76
N GLU A 259 -10.44 6.44 -20.99
CA GLU A 259 -11.15 5.33 -21.64
C GLU A 259 -10.97 4.01 -20.89
N LEU A 260 -9.77 3.76 -20.35
CA LEU A 260 -9.50 2.60 -19.50
C LEU A 260 -10.40 2.59 -18.27
N ILE A 261 -10.52 3.72 -17.56
CA ILE A 261 -11.40 3.84 -16.39
C ILE A 261 -12.86 3.55 -16.76
N GLU A 262 -13.35 4.11 -17.87
CA GLU A 262 -14.73 3.87 -18.31
C GLU A 262 -14.98 2.39 -18.66
N LEU A 263 -14.04 1.76 -19.35
CA LEU A 263 -14.11 0.33 -19.67
C LEU A 263 -14.06 -0.55 -18.42
N VAL A 264 -13.16 -0.25 -17.49
CA VAL A 264 -13.04 -0.96 -16.22
C VAL A 264 -14.31 -0.78 -15.38
N ASP A 265 -14.85 0.44 -15.32
CA ASP A 265 -16.08 0.72 -14.58
C ASP A 265 -17.29 -0.03 -15.17
N CYS A 266 -17.37 -0.11 -16.47
CA CYS A 266 -18.44 -0.82 -17.17
C CYS A 266 -18.42 -2.33 -16.90
N HIS A 267 -17.24 -2.95 -16.93
CA HIS A 267 -17.11 -4.41 -16.99
C HIS A 267 -16.63 -5.06 -15.69
N ILE A 268 -15.92 -4.34 -14.81
CA ILE A 268 -15.35 -4.91 -13.58
C ILE A 268 -16.05 -4.32 -12.36
N LYS A 269 -17.07 -5.03 -11.85
CA LYS A 269 -17.91 -4.57 -10.71
C LYS A 269 -17.50 -5.15 -9.36
N ASN A 270 -16.76 -6.24 -9.33
CA ASN A 270 -16.41 -7.00 -8.13
C ASN A 270 -15.08 -6.60 -7.51
N ARG A 271 -14.44 -5.53 -7.96
CA ARG A 271 -13.18 -4.98 -7.44
C ARG A 271 -13.29 -3.46 -7.29
N THR A 272 -12.44 -2.90 -6.45
CA THR A 272 -12.45 -1.47 -6.09
C THR A 272 -11.38 -0.68 -6.83
N TYR A 273 -11.62 0.63 -6.95
CA TYR A 273 -10.61 1.59 -7.37
C TYR A 273 -9.65 1.93 -6.21
N PRO A 274 -8.36 2.19 -6.51
CA PRO A 274 -7.73 2.26 -7.83
C PRO A 274 -7.23 0.91 -8.36
N ASP A 275 -7.26 -0.15 -7.55
CA ASP A 275 -6.61 -1.44 -7.79
C ASP A 275 -7.04 -2.06 -9.14
N LYS A 276 -8.34 -2.15 -9.42
CA LYS A 276 -8.85 -2.70 -10.69
C LYS A 276 -8.33 -1.96 -11.93
N ALA A 277 -8.17 -0.64 -11.86
CA ALA A 277 -7.69 0.15 -12.98
C ALA A 277 -6.18 0.01 -13.18
N ILE A 278 -5.42 -0.04 -12.09
CA ILE A 278 -3.97 -0.25 -12.11
C ILE A 278 -3.64 -1.63 -12.68
N ASP A 279 -4.35 -2.67 -12.25
CA ASP A 279 -4.15 -4.04 -12.70
C ASP A 279 -4.42 -4.20 -14.21
N ILE A 280 -5.52 -3.64 -14.70
CA ILE A 280 -5.83 -3.67 -16.14
C ILE A 280 -4.83 -2.85 -16.95
N LEU A 281 -4.35 -1.71 -16.44
CA LEU A 281 -3.29 -0.94 -17.09
C LEU A 281 -2.02 -1.77 -17.26
N ASP A 282 -1.57 -2.38 -16.17
CA ASP A 282 -0.34 -3.21 -16.15
C ASP A 282 -0.47 -4.40 -17.11
N LEU A 283 -1.56 -5.17 -17.01
CA LEU A 283 -1.83 -6.30 -17.91
C LEU A 283 -1.90 -5.88 -19.38
N SER A 284 -2.48 -4.72 -19.66
CA SER A 284 -2.59 -4.20 -21.03
C SER A 284 -1.21 -3.82 -21.58
N CYS A 285 -0.35 -3.24 -20.76
CA CYS A 285 1.04 -2.93 -21.13
C CYS A 285 1.86 -4.21 -21.37
N VAL A 286 1.70 -5.24 -20.52
CA VAL A 286 2.35 -6.56 -20.73
C VAL A 286 1.96 -7.14 -22.08
N LYS A 287 0.66 -7.12 -22.40
CA LYS A 287 0.17 -7.65 -23.69
C LYS A 287 0.67 -6.82 -24.87
N ALA A 288 0.62 -5.49 -24.80
CA ALA A 288 1.17 -4.62 -25.84
C ALA A 288 2.64 -4.94 -26.12
N LYS A 289 3.44 -5.12 -25.06
CA LYS A 289 4.85 -5.53 -25.20
C LYS A 289 5.00 -6.91 -25.84
N PHE A 290 4.16 -7.88 -25.47
CA PHE A 290 4.17 -9.22 -26.05
C PHE A 290 3.92 -9.22 -27.57
N TYR A 291 3.04 -8.30 -28.04
CA TYR A 291 2.76 -8.12 -29.46
C TYR A 291 3.68 -7.10 -30.15
N HIS A 292 4.77 -6.69 -29.51
CA HIS A 292 5.77 -5.74 -30.02
C HIS A 292 5.18 -4.36 -30.39
N GLU A 293 4.11 -3.95 -29.74
CA GLU A 293 3.54 -2.62 -29.87
C GLU A 293 4.42 -1.59 -29.15
N LYS A 294 4.47 -0.36 -29.66
CA LYS A 294 5.21 0.74 -29.04
C LYS A 294 4.34 1.64 -28.18
N GLU A 295 3.05 1.61 -28.44
CA GLU A 295 2.04 2.44 -27.78
C GLU A 295 0.87 1.57 -27.33
N LEU A 296 0.30 1.88 -26.17
CA LEU A 296 -0.92 1.22 -25.70
C LEU A 296 -2.11 1.72 -26.49
N THR A 297 -3.00 0.81 -26.93
CA THR A 297 -4.20 1.12 -27.71
C THR A 297 -5.47 0.72 -26.95
N LYS A 298 -6.61 1.37 -27.29
CA LYS A 298 -7.93 1.01 -26.75
C LYS A 298 -8.27 -0.46 -27.02
N ASN A 299 -8.01 -0.93 -28.24
CA ASN A 299 -8.26 -2.32 -28.63
C ASN A 299 -7.50 -3.30 -27.72
N ARG A 300 -6.25 -2.97 -27.34
CA ARG A 300 -5.46 -3.80 -26.45
C ARG A 300 -6.04 -3.85 -25.03
N ILE A 301 -6.60 -2.73 -24.54
CA ILE A 301 -7.30 -2.69 -23.25
C ILE A 301 -8.55 -3.56 -23.30
N VAL A 302 -9.37 -3.42 -24.36
CA VAL A 302 -10.59 -4.22 -24.54
C VAL A 302 -10.26 -5.71 -24.56
N GLU A 303 -9.33 -6.15 -25.42
CA GLU A 303 -8.89 -7.55 -25.46
C GLU A 303 -8.34 -8.04 -24.12
N THR A 304 -7.76 -7.12 -23.31
CA THR A 304 -7.28 -7.46 -21.98
C THR A 304 -8.44 -7.74 -21.05
N ILE A 305 -9.44 -6.88 -21.03
CA ILE A 305 -10.66 -7.06 -20.23
C ILE A 305 -11.42 -8.30 -20.65
N GLU A 306 -11.58 -8.53 -21.97
CA GLU A 306 -12.23 -9.74 -22.51
C GLU A 306 -11.59 -11.03 -21.98
N LYS A 307 -10.27 -11.11 -22.09
CA LYS A 307 -9.52 -12.28 -21.60
C LYS A 307 -9.53 -12.39 -20.08
N TYR A 308 -9.50 -11.24 -19.37
CA TYR A 308 -9.52 -11.20 -17.92
C TYR A 308 -10.85 -11.72 -17.36
N LEU A 309 -11.96 -11.33 -17.98
CA LEU A 309 -13.30 -11.72 -17.55
C LEU A 309 -13.83 -12.97 -18.26
N ASN A 310 -13.11 -13.46 -19.27
CA ASN A 310 -13.57 -14.53 -20.17
C ASN A 310 -14.91 -14.21 -20.84
N ILE A 311 -15.05 -12.98 -21.34
CA ILE A 311 -16.23 -12.47 -22.06
C ILE A 311 -15.81 -11.93 -23.41
N THR A 312 -16.79 -11.69 -24.30
CA THR A 312 -16.57 -10.94 -25.54
C THR A 312 -17.27 -9.60 -25.42
N ILE A 313 -16.50 -8.51 -25.56
CA ILE A 313 -17.02 -7.15 -25.57
C ILE A 313 -17.32 -6.80 -27.02
N HIS A 314 -18.58 -6.82 -27.39
CA HIS A 314 -18.98 -6.43 -28.72
C HIS A 314 -18.77 -4.92 -28.90
N HIS A 315 -17.75 -4.54 -29.67
CA HIS A 315 -17.59 -3.18 -30.18
C HIS A 315 -18.77 -2.85 -31.09
N GLN A 316 -19.62 -1.95 -30.63
CA GLN A 316 -20.82 -1.48 -31.36
C GLN A 316 -21.81 -2.63 -31.67
N MET A 317 -22.57 -3.04 -30.68
CA MET A 317 -23.93 -3.49 -31.02
C MET A 317 -24.61 -2.29 -31.68
N ASP A 318 -24.90 -2.43 -32.98
CA ASP A 318 -25.76 -1.48 -33.68
C ASP A 318 -27.17 -1.66 -33.08
N TYR A 319 -27.40 -0.89 -31.98
CA TYR A 319 -28.69 -0.95 -31.27
C TYR A 319 -29.86 -0.74 -32.19
N GLN A 320 -29.68 0.07 -33.25
CA GLN A 320 -30.72 0.27 -34.28
C GLN A 320 -30.96 -1.00 -35.09
N LYS A 321 -29.91 -1.75 -35.39
CA LYS A 321 -30.01 -3.01 -36.13
C LYS A 321 -30.60 -4.10 -35.23
N LEU A 322 -30.22 -4.15 -33.98
CA LEU A 322 -30.75 -5.09 -32.98
C LEU A 322 -32.25 -4.78 -32.72
N GLU A 323 -32.62 -3.52 -32.53
CA GLU A 323 -33.99 -3.07 -32.34
C GLU A 323 -34.88 -3.44 -33.55
N LYS A 324 -34.38 -3.21 -34.76
CA LYS A 324 -35.06 -3.63 -35.99
C LYS A 324 -35.23 -5.15 -36.08
N GLN A 325 -34.24 -5.92 -35.65
CA GLN A 325 -34.31 -7.37 -35.67
C GLN A 325 -35.28 -7.90 -34.61
N LEU A 326 -35.23 -7.37 -33.38
CA LEU A 326 -36.17 -7.72 -32.32
C LEU A 326 -37.62 -7.35 -32.66
N ASN A 327 -37.86 -6.17 -33.27
CA ASN A 327 -39.17 -5.76 -33.74
C ASN A 327 -39.70 -6.61 -34.90
N LYS A 328 -38.81 -7.27 -35.61
CA LYS A 328 -39.18 -8.21 -36.67
C LYS A 328 -39.56 -9.59 -36.12
N ASP A 329 -38.86 -10.02 -35.09
CA ASP A 329 -39.00 -11.35 -34.48
C ASP A 329 -40.07 -11.37 -33.37
N ILE A 330 -40.37 -10.22 -32.75
CA ILE A 330 -41.35 -10.08 -31.66
C ILE A 330 -42.39 -9.04 -32.04
N LEU A 331 -43.58 -9.50 -32.41
CA LEU A 331 -44.70 -8.65 -32.82
C LEU A 331 -45.44 -8.05 -31.61
N GLY A 332 -45.77 -6.76 -31.67
CA GLY A 332 -46.65 -6.09 -30.70
C GLY A 332 -45.94 -5.65 -29.41
N GLN A 333 -44.59 -5.66 -29.36
CA GLN A 333 -43.80 -5.24 -28.18
C GLN A 333 -42.85 -4.08 -28.50
N GLU A 334 -43.11 -3.27 -29.50
CA GLU A 334 -42.25 -2.21 -30.01
C GLU A 334 -41.85 -1.22 -28.91
N LYS A 335 -42.83 -0.85 -28.04
CA LYS A 335 -42.56 0.08 -26.89
C LYS A 335 -41.65 -0.55 -25.84
N GLY A 336 -41.84 -1.84 -25.54
CA GLY A 336 -41.02 -2.57 -24.59
C GLY A 336 -39.57 -2.73 -25.05
N ILE A 337 -39.41 -3.08 -26.34
CA ILE A 337 -38.10 -3.21 -26.99
C ILE A 337 -37.38 -1.86 -27.00
N HIS A 338 -38.05 -0.78 -27.34
CA HIS A 338 -37.49 0.58 -27.34
C HIS A 338 -37.06 1.01 -25.93
N GLN A 339 -37.87 0.74 -24.90
CA GLN A 339 -37.50 1.01 -23.50
C GLN A 339 -36.28 0.19 -23.06
N MET A 340 -36.24 -1.10 -23.41
CA MET A 340 -35.12 -1.99 -23.10
C MET A 340 -33.80 -1.50 -23.71
N MET A 341 -33.84 -1.01 -24.97
CA MET A 341 -32.69 -0.46 -25.66
C MET A 341 -32.19 0.85 -25.02
N ASN A 342 -33.09 1.68 -24.49
CA ASN A 342 -32.75 2.94 -23.84
C ASN A 342 -32.29 2.78 -22.38
N CYS A 343 -32.54 1.63 -21.74
CA CYS A 343 -32.06 1.35 -20.35
C CYS A 343 -30.62 0.85 -20.27
N ASN A 344 -29.95 0.60 -21.40
CA ASN A 344 -28.55 0.10 -21.46
C ASN A 344 -27.54 1.16 -21.92
N ILE A 345 -27.84 2.43 -21.67
CA ILE A 345 -26.91 3.55 -21.89
C ILE A 345 -26.34 4.01 -20.56
#